data_196792c37427459f353c19d28f9348a2
#
_entry.id   196792c37427459f353c19d28f9348a2
#
_cell.length_a   1.000
_cell.length_b   1.000
_cell.length_c   1.000
_cell.angle_alpha   90.00
_cell.angle_beta   90.00
_cell.angle_gamma   90.00
#
_symmetry.space_group_name_H-M   'P 1'
#
loop_
_entity.id
_entity.type
_entity.pdbx_description
1 polymer ?
#
loop_
_entity_poly.entity_id
_entity_poly.type
_entity_poly.pdbx_seq_one_letter_code
_entity_poly.pdbx_strand_id
1 'polypeptide(L)'
;MKIIITREYIMKRKVLAMLVPALLVAGAANAAEIYNKDGNKVDFYGKMVGERIWSNTDDNNSENEDTSYARFGVKGETQITSELTGFGQFEYNLDASKPEGENQEKTRLTFAGLKYNELGSFDYGRNYGVAYDAAAYTDMLVEWGGDSWASADNFMNGRTNGVATYRNYDFFGLVDGLDFAIQY
;
A
#
# COMPACT_ATOMS: atom_id res chain seq x y z
N MET A 1 -17.64 48.47 9.94
CA MET A 1 -16.95 47.80 8.82
C MET A 1 -15.86 46.74 9.23
N LYS A 2 -15.63 46.50 10.53
CA LYS A 2 -14.68 45.47 11.03
C LYS A 2 -15.26 44.07 11.27
N ILE A 3 -16.60 43.94 11.36
CA ILE A 3 -17.25 42.66 11.77
C ILE A 3 -17.48 41.71 10.57
N ILE A 4 -17.55 42.22 9.34
CA ILE A 4 -17.85 41.40 8.14
C ILE A 4 -16.59 40.65 7.69
N ILE A 5 -15.38 41.24 7.80
CA ILE A 5 -14.11 40.60 7.40
C ILE A 5 -13.78 39.40 8.28
N THR A 6 -14.13 39.48 9.57
CA THR A 6 -13.83 38.37 10.52
C THR A 6 -14.71 37.14 10.28
N ARG A 7 -15.96 37.33 9.79
CA ARG A 7 -16.90 36.22 9.51
C ARG A 7 -16.52 35.45 8.25
N GLU A 8 -16.08 36.12 7.18
CA GLU A 8 -15.61 35.44 5.97
C GLU A 8 -14.32 34.66 6.20
N TYR A 9 -13.39 35.21 6.99
CA TYR A 9 -12.13 34.55 7.30
C TYR A 9 -12.32 33.29 8.17
N ILE A 10 -13.29 33.32 9.09
CA ILE A 10 -13.65 32.18 9.95
C ILE A 10 -14.38 31.09 9.13
N MET A 11 -15.21 31.46 8.16
CA MET A 11 -15.89 30.50 7.28
C MET A 11 -14.87 29.79 6.36
N LYS A 12 -13.94 30.53 5.76
CA LYS A 12 -12.89 29.94 4.91
C LYS A 12 -11.99 28.95 5.68
N ARG A 13 -11.65 29.26 6.93
CA ARG A 13 -10.92 28.34 7.81
C ARG A 13 -11.70 27.09 8.20
N LYS A 14 -13.01 27.23 8.46
CA LYS A 14 -13.89 26.09 8.79
C LYS A 14 -14.11 25.17 7.61
N VAL A 15 -14.25 25.71 6.40
CA VAL A 15 -14.39 24.94 5.16
C VAL A 15 -13.08 24.20 4.86
N LEU A 16 -11.93 24.85 5.01
CA LEU A 16 -10.63 24.21 4.82
C LEU A 16 -10.37 23.12 5.88
N ALA A 17 -10.75 23.34 7.13
CA ALA A 17 -10.63 22.37 8.20
C ALA A 17 -11.57 21.16 8.07
N MET A 18 -12.66 21.26 7.31
CA MET A 18 -13.51 20.12 6.95
C MET A 18 -13.08 19.39 5.68
N LEU A 19 -12.46 20.10 4.73
CA LEU A 19 -11.97 19.52 3.48
C LEU A 19 -10.75 18.63 3.68
N VAL A 20 -9.84 19.01 4.56
CA VAL A 20 -8.63 18.23 4.84
C VAL A 20 -8.94 16.85 5.46
N PRO A 21 -9.81 16.69 6.48
CA PRO A 21 -10.19 15.36 6.98
C PRO A 21 -10.99 14.53 5.95
N ALA A 22 -11.82 15.17 5.12
CA ALA A 22 -12.57 14.46 4.07
C ALA A 22 -11.65 13.90 2.98
N LEU A 23 -10.56 14.59 2.64
CA LEU A 23 -9.53 14.10 1.73
C LEU A 23 -8.66 13.00 2.37
N LEU A 24 -8.44 13.05 3.69
CA LEU A 24 -7.72 12.00 4.43
C LEU A 24 -8.55 10.71 4.56
N VAL A 25 -9.87 10.82 4.69
CA VAL A 25 -10.79 9.66 4.68
C VAL A 25 -10.90 9.03 3.29
N ALA A 26 -10.79 9.83 2.23
CA ALA A 26 -10.72 9.32 0.85
C ALA A 26 -9.40 8.57 0.53
N GLY A 27 -8.38 8.72 1.37
CA GLY A 27 -7.09 8.02 1.25
C GLY A 27 -7.08 6.56 1.77
N ALA A 28 -8.13 6.11 2.47
CA ALA A 28 -8.34 4.70 2.71
C ALA A 28 -8.74 4.06 1.37
N ALA A 29 -7.77 3.52 0.65
CA ALA A 29 -7.97 2.81 -0.60
C ALA A 29 -8.83 1.57 -0.34
N ASN A 30 -10.14 1.74 -0.31
CA ASN A 30 -11.05 0.62 -0.37
C ASN A 30 -10.90 -0.02 -1.76
N ALA A 31 -10.44 -1.27 -1.79
CA ALA A 31 -10.46 -2.05 -3.01
C ALA A 31 -11.92 -2.14 -3.49
N ALA A 32 -12.17 -1.75 -4.74
CA ALA A 32 -13.47 -1.95 -5.35
C ALA A 32 -13.50 -3.35 -5.94
N GLU A 33 -14.42 -4.17 -5.47
CA GLU A 33 -14.73 -5.44 -6.11
C GLU A 33 -15.33 -5.16 -7.49
N ILE A 34 -14.60 -5.51 -8.56
CA ILE A 34 -15.04 -5.29 -9.94
C ILE A 34 -15.63 -6.55 -10.56
N TYR A 35 -15.33 -7.71 -9.99
CA TYR A 35 -15.86 -8.99 -10.42
C TYR A 35 -15.91 -9.98 -9.24
N ASN A 36 -17.02 -10.66 -9.07
CA ASN A 36 -17.16 -11.74 -8.08
C ASN A 36 -18.26 -12.71 -8.55
N LYS A 37 -17.85 -13.77 -9.23
CA LYS A 37 -18.78 -14.76 -9.75
C LYS A 37 -18.09 -16.11 -9.97
N ASP A 38 -18.81 -17.18 -9.70
CA ASP A 38 -18.40 -18.57 -9.99
C ASP A 38 -17.02 -18.91 -9.38
N GLY A 39 -16.77 -18.45 -8.12
CA GLY A 39 -15.52 -18.68 -7.41
C GLY A 39 -14.34 -17.82 -7.89
N ASN A 40 -14.59 -16.86 -8.80
CA ASN A 40 -13.57 -15.92 -9.26
C ASN A 40 -13.87 -14.54 -8.69
N LYS A 41 -12.83 -13.88 -8.16
CA LYS A 41 -12.90 -12.54 -7.59
C LYS A 41 -11.78 -11.68 -8.12
N VAL A 42 -12.11 -10.44 -8.48
CA VAL A 42 -11.12 -9.42 -8.87
C VAL A 42 -11.45 -8.11 -8.18
N ASP A 43 -10.49 -7.61 -7.44
CA ASP A 43 -10.53 -6.31 -6.78
C ASP A 43 -9.55 -5.35 -7.44
N PHE A 44 -10.00 -4.13 -7.70
CA PHE A 44 -9.15 -3.02 -8.13
C PHE A 44 -9.01 -2.00 -7.00
N TYR A 45 -7.81 -1.50 -6.80
CA TYR A 45 -7.53 -0.47 -5.79
C TYR A 45 -6.48 0.52 -6.29
N GLY A 46 -6.42 1.68 -5.64
CA GLY A 46 -5.39 2.66 -5.96
C GLY A 46 -5.58 3.98 -5.23
N LYS A 47 -4.62 4.86 -5.41
CA LYS A 47 -4.65 6.24 -4.91
C LYS A 47 -3.92 7.18 -5.86
N MET A 48 -4.32 8.44 -5.84
CA MET A 48 -3.61 9.55 -6.47
C MET A 48 -3.18 10.52 -5.37
N VAL A 49 -1.92 10.86 -5.35
CA VAL A 49 -1.32 11.72 -4.34
C VAL A 49 -0.70 12.91 -5.03
N GLY A 50 -1.17 14.11 -4.69
CA GLY A 50 -0.53 15.37 -5.06
C GLY A 50 0.21 15.89 -3.84
N GLU A 51 1.53 15.92 -3.90
CA GLU A 51 2.37 16.22 -2.76
C GLU A 51 3.58 17.08 -3.15
N ARG A 52 3.85 18.05 -2.30
CA ARG A 52 5.07 18.86 -2.41
C ARG A 52 5.72 19.01 -1.04
N ILE A 53 6.99 18.66 -0.95
CA ILE A 53 7.80 18.82 0.24
C ILE A 53 8.45 20.20 0.22
N TRP A 54 8.37 20.91 1.34
CA TRP A 54 9.14 22.13 1.60
C TRP A 54 10.02 21.89 2.82
N SER A 55 11.32 21.79 2.63
CA SER A 55 12.27 21.68 3.74
C SER A 55 13.05 22.98 3.90
N ASN A 56 13.16 23.44 5.16
CA ASN A 56 14.01 24.57 5.58
C ASN A 56 15.21 24.00 6.35
N THR A 57 16.02 23.17 5.72
CA THR A 57 17.33 22.83 6.28
C THR A 57 18.32 23.89 5.84
N ASP A 58 19.05 24.51 6.79
CA ASP A 58 20.06 25.54 6.56
C ASP A 58 21.30 25.04 5.80
N ASP A 59 21.37 23.78 5.49
CA ASP A 59 22.34 23.20 4.58
C ASP A 59 21.88 23.45 3.15
N ASN A 60 22.79 23.90 2.28
CA ASN A 60 22.62 24.35 0.89
C ASN A 60 21.87 23.36 -0.05
N ASN A 61 21.05 22.50 0.47
CA ASN A 61 20.22 21.50 -0.20
C ASN A 61 18.77 21.57 0.33
N SER A 62 18.14 22.74 0.23
CA SER A 62 16.69 22.84 0.44
C SER A 62 15.99 22.22 -0.77
N GLU A 63 15.73 20.95 -0.71
CA GLU A 63 14.98 20.24 -1.72
C GLU A 63 13.49 20.52 -1.55
N ASN A 64 13.04 21.60 -2.20
CA ASN A 64 11.62 21.78 -2.47
C ASN A 64 11.25 20.81 -3.59
N GLU A 65 10.80 19.63 -3.25
CA GLU A 65 10.54 18.57 -4.20
C GLU A 65 9.04 18.30 -4.36
N ASP A 66 8.63 18.11 -5.61
CA ASP A 66 7.34 17.50 -5.93
C ASP A 66 7.51 15.97 -5.85
N THR A 67 6.65 15.32 -5.07
CA THR A 67 6.65 13.85 -4.88
C THR A 67 5.31 13.25 -5.26
N SER A 68 4.55 13.95 -6.11
CA SER A 68 3.24 13.50 -6.59
C SER A 68 3.33 12.18 -7.35
N TYR A 69 2.37 11.29 -7.11
CA TYR A 69 2.31 9.99 -7.77
C TYR A 69 0.89 9.43 -7.86
N ALA A 70 0.71 8.48 -8.76
CA ALA A 70 -0.46 7.60 -8.78
C ALA A 70 -0.05 6.17 -8.49
N ARG A 71 -0.87 5.43 -7.76
CA ARG A 71 -0.68 4.01 -7.49
C ARG A 71 -1.97 3.26 -7.78
N PHE A 72 -1.85 2.13 -8.44
CA PHE A 72 -2.97 1.23 -8.66
C PHE A 72 -2.52 -0.23 -8.55
N GLY A 73 -3.47 -1.09 -8.22
CA GLY A 73 -3.24 -2.51 -8.11
C GLY A 73 -4.49 -3.32 -8.38
N VAL A 74 -4.26 -4.57 -8.67
CA VAL A 74 -5.30 -5.59 -8.89
C VAL A 74 -4.98 -6.78 -8.00
N LYS A 75 -6.00 -7.28 -7.29
CA LYS A 75 -5.96 -8.58 -6.59
C LYS A 75 -6.91 -9.52 -7.30
N GLY A 76 -6.49 -10.74 -7.51
CA GLY A 76 -7.30 -11.77 -8.12
C GLY A 76 -7.29 -13.05 -7.30
N GLU A 77 -8.45 -13.70 -7.22
CA GLU A 77 -8.61 -15.02 -6.62
C GLU A 77 -9.46 -15.88 -7.55
N THR A 78 -9.15 -17.17 -7.65
CA THR A 78 -9.94 -18.15 -8.39
C THR A 78 -10.01 -19.46 -7.61
N GLN A 79 -11.22 -19.94 -7.39
CA GLN A 79 -11.44 -21.24 -6.76
C GLN A 79 -11.22 -22.36 -7.78
N ILE A 80 -10.15 -23.13 -7.62
CA ILE A 80 -9.78 -24.22 -8.53
C ILE A 80 -10.54 -25.50 -8.15
N THR A 81 -10.60 -25.78 -6.85
CA THR A 81 -11.42 -26.85 -6.26
C THR A 81 -12.10 -26.34 -4.99
N SER A 82 -12.90 -27.15 -4.31
CA SER A 82 -13.49 -26.77 -3.03
C SER A 82 -12.46 -26.43 -1.94
N GLU A 83 -11.21 -26.83 -2.09
CA GLU A 83 -10.14 -26.69 -1.10
C GLU A 83 -8.99 -25.85 -1.59
N LEU A 84 -8.81 -25.72 -2.92
CA LEU A 84 -7.68 -25.06 -3.55
C LEU A 84 -8.11 -23.76 -4.23
N THR A 85 -7.47 -22.66 -3.85
CA THR A 85 -7.66 -21.33 -4.43
C THR A 85 -6.34 -20.83 -5.01
N GLY A 86 -6.36 -20.40 -6.27
CA GLY A 86 -5.29 -19.61 -6.87
C GLY A 86 -5.48 -18.15 -6.53
N PHE A 87 -4.39 -17.42 -6.26
CA PHE A 87 -4.45 -16.00 -5.99
C PHE A 87 -3.24 -15.27 -6.58
N GLY A 88 -3.38 -13.95 -6.73
CA GLY A 88 -2.28 -13.11 -7.17
C GLY A 88 -2.55 -11.64 -6.95
N GLN A 89 -1.49 -10.85 -6.97
CA GLN A 89 -1.56 -9.41 -6.84
C GLN A 89 -0.55 -8.73 -7.74
N PHE A 90 -0.98 -7.63 -8.36
CA PHE A 90 -0.13 -6.71 -9.07
C PHE A 90 -0.32 -5.31 -8.49
N GLU A 91 0.78 -4.57 -8.24
CA GLU A 91 0.75 -3.18 -7.81
C GLU A 91 1.82 -2.36 -8.53
N TYR A 92 1.41 -1.23 -9.07
CA TYR A 92 2.25 -0.35 -9.86
C TYR A 92 2.19 1.09 -9.36
N ASN A 93 3.31 1.79 -9.39
CA ASN A 93 3.43 3.19 -9.01
C ASN A 93 3.94 4.00 -10.20
N LEU A 94 3.15 5.00 -10.59
CA LEU A 94 3.49 5.99 -11.60
C LEU A 94 3.99 7.24 -10.89
N ASP A 95 5.21 7.64 -11.18
CA ASP A 95 5.74 8.92 -10.74
C ASP A 95 5.09 10.04 -11.59
N ALA A 96 4.57 11.06 -10.95
CA ALA A 96 3.99 12.23 -11.59
C ALA A 96 4.74 13.52 -11.23
N SER A 97 5.89 13.40 -10.58
CA SER A 97 6.68 14.52 -10.06
C SER A 97 7.71 15.06 -11.03
N LYS A 98 7.98 14.33 -12.11
CA LYS A 98 9.03 14.68 -13.10
C LYS A 98 8.39 15.05 -14.46
N PRO A 99 9.14 15.77 -15.34
CA PRO A 99 8.73 15.98 -16.72
C PRO A 99 8.49 14.67 -17.48
N GLU A 100 7.64 14.72 -18.50
CA GLU A 100 7.43 13.58 -19.39
C GLU A 100 8.76 13.04 -19.96
N GLY A 101 8.97 11.72 -19.85
CA GLY A 101 10.20 11.06 -20.27
C GLY A 101 11.27 10.89 -19.19
N GLU A 102 11.12 11.54 -18.03
CA GLU A 102 11.99 11.39 -16.86
C GLU A 102 11.33 10.66 -15.70
N ASN A 103 10.05 10.31 -15.84
CA ASN A 103 9.27 9.64 -14.82
C ASN A 103 9.84 8.27 -14.49
N GLN A 104 9.90 7.95 -13.19
CA GLN A 104 10.32 6.65 -12.70
C GLN A 104 9.11 5.81 -12.31
N GLU A 105 8.87 4.79 -13.09
CA GLU A 105 7.80 3.84 -12.84
C GLU A 105 8.33 2.66 -12.00
N LYS A 106 7.51 2.18 -11.06
CA LYS A 106 7.93 1.09 -10.17
C LYS A 106 6.85 0.00 -10.06
N THR A 107 7.19 -1.22 -10.49
CA THR A 107 6.43 -2.40 -10.09
C THR A 107 6.69 -2.64 -8.60
N ARG A 108 5.67 -2.46 -7.79
CA ARG A 108 5.77 -2.63 -6.32
C ARG A 108 5.56 -4.06 -5.91
N LEU A 109 4.50 -4.68 -6.42
CA LEU A 109 4.15 -6.08 -6.15
C LEU A 109 3.80 -6.78 -7.45
N THR A 110 4.23 -8.01 -7.61
CA THR A 110 3.82 -8.92 -8.68
C THR A 110 4.10 -10.34 -8.21
N PHE A 111 3.11 -11.01 -7.70
CA PHE A 111 3.24 -12.39 -7.24
C PHE A 111 1.95 -13.18 -7.51
N ALA A 112 2.10 -14.49 -7.55
CA ALA A 112 0.98 -15.42 -7.64
C ALA A 112 1.23 -16.62 -6.75
N GLY A 113 0.16 -17.24 -6.29
CA GLY A 113 0.24 -18.34 -5.35
C GLY A 113 -0.98 -19.24 -5.32
N LEU A 114 -0.90 -20.24 -4.47
CA LEU A 114 -1.94 -21.19 -4.19
C LEU A 114 -2.21 -21.23 -2.69
N LYS A 115 -3.47 -21.32 -2.30
CA LYS A 115 -3.92 -21.51 -0.92
C LYS A 115 -4.72 -22.81 -0.84
N TYR A 116 -4.42 -23.64 0.14
CA TYR A 116 -5.10 -24.93 0.36
C TYR A 116 -5.58 -25.03 1.80
N ASN A 117 -6.86 -24.72 2.03
CA ASN A 117 -7.54 -24.79 3.34
C ASN A 117 -6.59 -24.41 4.51
N GLU A 118 -6.56 -25.23 5.57
CA GLU A 118 -5.73 -25.06 6.77
C GLU A 118 -4.22 -25.32 6.53
N LEU A 119 -3.84 -25.88 5.39
CA LEU A 119 -2.43 -26.09 5.05
C LEU A 119 -1.72 -24.78 4.70
N GLY A 120 -2.46 -23.67 4.54
CA GLY A 120 -1.91 -22.37 4.30
C GLY A 120 -1.73 -22.02 2.84
N SER A 121 -0.80 -21.10 2.55
CA SER A 121 -0.56 -20.59 1.20
C SER A 121 0.90 -20.61 0.85
N PHE A 122 1.16 -20.75 -0.45
CA PHE A 122 2.49 -20.57 -1.03
C PHE A 122 2.40 -19.58 -2.19
N ASP A 123 3.26 -18.59 -2.21
CA ASP A 123 3.36 -17.63 -3.31
C ASP A 123 4.80 -17.43 -3.76
N TYR A 124 4.95 -16.96 -5.00
CA TYR A 124 6.25 -16.62 -5.58
C TYR A 124 6.13 -15.31 -6.38
N GLY A 125 7.14 -14.47 -6.24
CA GLY A 125 7.29 -13.26 -7.05
C GLY A 125 7.88 -12.09 -6.28
N ARG A 126 7.56 -10.86 -6.73
CA ARG A 126 7.91 -9.64 -6.01
C ARG A 126 6.85 -9.38 -4.95
N ASN A 127 7.21 -9.55 -3.69
CA ASN A 127 6.31 -9.44 -2.56
C ASN A 127 7.00 -8.77 -1.37
N TYR A 128 6.28 -8.54 -0.29
CA TYR A 128 6.89 -8.13 0.97
C TYR A 128 7.69 -9.27 1.60
N GLY A 129 8.84 -8.93 2.15
CA GLY A 129 9.59 -9.81 3.03
C GLY A 129 8.84 -10.11 4.32
N VAL A 130 8.96 -11.34 4.85
CA VAL A 130 8.24 -11.73 6.09
C VAL A 130 8.65 -10.88 7.30
N ALA A 131 9.83 -10.27 7.30
CA ALA A 131 10.22 -9.32 8.34
C ALA A 131 9.33 -8.06 8.36
N TYR A 132 8.74 -7.68 7.22
CA TYR A 132 7.81 -6.56 7.14
C TYR A 132 6.49 -6.83 7.88
N ASP A 133 6.08 -8.07 8.05
CA ASP A 133 4.86 -8.42 8.79
C ASP A 133 4.85 -7.80 10.19
N ALA A 134 6.01 -7.83 10.88
CA ALA A 134 6.17 -7.18 12.19
C ALA A 134 6.21 -5.64 12.08
N ALA A 135 6.89 -5.10 11.05
CA ALA A 135 6.96 -3.66 10.83
C ALA A 135 5.62 -3.04 10.46
N ALA A 136 4.78 -3.77 9.74
CA ALA A 136 3.47 -3.31 9.29
C ALA A 136 2.56 -2.86 10.45
N TYR A 137 2.73 -3.42 11.66
CA TYR A 137 1.98 -3.00 12.84
C TYR A 137 2.30 -1.56 13.27
N THR A 138 3.47 -1.05 12.94
CA THR A 138 3.93 0.30 13.28
C THR A 138 3.95 1.24 12.09
N ASP A 139 3.77 0.74 10.87
CA ASP A 139 3.69 1.53 9.63
C ASP A 139 2.30 2.16 9.48
N MET A 140 1.97 3.04 10.42
CA MET A 140 0.66 3.71 10.52
C MET A 140 0.72 5.18 10.10
N LEU A 141 1.89 5.71 9.77
CA LEU A 141 2.06 7.08 9.34
C LEU A 141 1.65 7.24 7.87
N VAL A 142 0.89 8.27 7.58
CA VAL A 142 0.27 8.45 6.26
C VAL A 142 1.30 8.71 5.18
N GLU A 143 2.31 9.53 5.45
CA GLU A 143 3.33 9.91 4.46
C GLU A 143 4.73 10.07 5.05
N TRP A 144 4.90 10.65 6.23
CA TRP A 144 6.22 10.94 6.80
C TRP A 144 6.54 10.18 8.05
N GLY A 145 7.81 9.79 8.18
CA GLY A 145 8.37 9.10 9.33
C GLY A 145 8.18 7.58 9.25
N GLY A 146 8.93 6.89 10.07
CA GLY A 146 8.77 5.43 10.23
C GLY A 146 9.55 4.54 9.26
N ASP A 147 10.22 5.08 8.25
CA ASP A 147 10.94 4.33 7.22
C ASP A 147 12.33 3.85 7.65
N SER A 148 12.62 3.83 8.92
CA SER A 148 13.98 3.71 9.44
C SER A 148 14.71 2.43 9.03
N TRP A 149 14.01 1.36 8.63
CA TRP A 149 14.65 0.09 8.28
C TRP A 149 13.99 -0.71 7.14
N ALA A 150 12.75 -0.44 6.80
CA ALA A 150 12.01 -1.16 5.77
C ALA A 150 12.35 -0.64 4.36
N SER A 151 13.46 -1.09 3.80
CA SER A 151 13.91 -0.73 2.45
C SER A 151 13.52 -1.80 1.44
N ALA A 152 13.08 -1.37 0.23
CA ALA A 152 12.85 -2.31 -0.86
C ALA A 152 14.16 -2.93 -1.34
N ASP A 153 14.10 -4.21 -1.69
CA ASP A 153 15.20 -5.02 -2.22
C ASP A 153 16.44 -5.06 -1.28
N ASN A 154 16.22 -5.00 0.03
CA ASN A 154 17.25 -5.03 1.05
C ASN A 154 16.88 -6.03 2.16
N PHE A 155 17.59 -7.15 2.25
CA PHE A 155 17.46 -8.19 3.29
C PHE A 155 16.02 -8.67 3.59
N MET A 156 15.13 -8.64 2.61
CA MET A 156 13.72 -9.05 2.75
C MET A 156 12.95 -8.32 3.87
N ASN A 157 13.34 -7.11 4.21
CA ASN A 157 12.64 -6.32 5.24
C ASN A 157 11.59 -5.34 4.70
N GLY A 158 11.55 -5.15 3.40
CA GLY A 158 10.52 -4.41 2.65
C GLY A 158 10.06 -5.24 1.45
N ARG A 159 9.68 -4.58 0.36
CA ARG A 159 9.37 -5.27 -0.89
C ARG A 159 10.63 -5.87 -1.48
N THR A 160 10.58 -7.13 -1.85
CA THR A 160 11.74 -7.88 -2.33
C THR A 160 11.37 -8.67 -3.58
N ASN A 161 12.30 -8.73 -4.53
CA ASN A 161 12.12 -9.44 -5.79
C ASN A 161 12.44 -10.93 -5.63
N GLY A 162 11.66 -11.79 -6.33
CA GLY A 162 11.94 -13.21 -6.47
C GLY A 162 11.82 -14.02 -5.18
N VAL A 163 10.97 -13.63 -4.25
CA VAL A 163 10.77 -14.36 -3.00
C VAL A 163 9.73 -15.47 -3.14
N ALA A 164 10.03 -16.61 -2.52
CA ALA A 164 9.13 -17.74 -2.33
C ALA A 164 8.66 -17.76 -0.88
N THR A 165 7.36 -17.58 -0.65
CA THR A 165 6.80 -17.45 0.68
C THR A 165 5.77 -18.52 0.98
N TYR A 166 5.94 -19.22 2.08
CA TYR A 166 4.91 -20.06 2.67
C TYR A 166 4.35 -19.40 3.92
N ARG A 167 3.02 -19.36 4.05
CA ARG A 167 2.30 -18.81 5.21
C ARG A 167 1.29 -19.79 5.71
N ASN A 168 1.22 -19.95 7.03
CA ASN A 168 0.20 -20.76 7.69
C ASN A 168 -0.39 -19.95 8.86
N TYR A 169 -1.67 -20.02 8.98
CA TYR A 169 -2.45 -19.37 10.02
C TYR A 169 -3.00 -20.39 10.99
N ASP A 170 -3.11 -20.01 12.26
CA ASP A 170 -3.65 -20.85 13.33
C ASP A 170 -2.95 -22.21 13.46
N PHE A 171 -1.67 -22.29 13.07
CA PHE A 171 -0.85 -23.50 13.11
C PHE A 171 -1.59 -24.72 12.58
N PHE A 172 -1.96 -24.70 11.30
CA PHE A 172 -2.75 -25.74 10.62
C PHE A 172 -4.17 -25.92 11.19
N GLY A 173 -4.76 -24.87 11.76
CA GLY A 173 -6.07 -24.90 12.42
C GLY A 173 -6.05 -25.57 13.81
N LEU A 174 -4.87 -25.85 14.37
CA LEU A 174 -4.72 -26.53 15.67
C LEU A 174 -4.57 -25.55 16.84
N VAL A 175 -4.02 -24.35 16.61
CA VAL A 175 -3.75 -23.35 17.64
C VAL A 175 -4.15 -21.98 17.15
N ASP A 176 -5.27 -21.48 17.61
CA ASP A 176 -5.82 -20.19 17.27
C ASP A 176 -4.82 -19.04 17.58
N GLY A 177 -4.59 -18.18 16.61
CA GLY A 177 -3.70 -17.03 16.70
C GLY A 177 -2.20 -17.36 16.61
N LEU A 178 -1.79 -18.61 16.39
CA LEU A 178 -0.39 -18.97 16.16
C LEU A 178 -0.09 -19.02 14.66
N ASP A 179 0.36 -17.90 14.12
CA ASP A 179 0.73 -17.76 12.71
C ASP A 179 2.23 -17.92 12.50
N PHE A 180 2.63 -18.47 11.37
CA PHE A 180 4.03 -18.48 10.98
C PHE A 180 4.22 -18.33 9.46
N ALA A 181 5.36 -17.80 9.07
CA ALA A 181 5.78 -17.70 7.69
C ALA A 181 7.24 -18.09 7.50
N ILE A 182 7.53 -18.72 6.36
CA ILE A 182 8.89 -19.06 5.93
C ILE A 182 9.07 -18.46 4.53
N GLN A 183 10.20 -17.78 4.31
CA GLN A 183 10.50 -17.13 3.04
C GLN A 183 11.94 -17.37 2.62
N TYR A 184 12.12 -17.56 1.32
CA TYR A 184 13.41 -17.67 0.64
C TYR A 184 13.49 -16.68 -0.51
#